data_22c65d30949a21863ce88bcb8093caea
#
_entry.id   22c65d30949a21863ce88bcb8093caea
#
_cell.length_a   1.000
_cell.length_b   1.000
_cell.length_c   1.000
_cell.angle_alpha   90.00
_cell.angle_beta   90.00
_cell.angle_gamma   90.00
#
_symmetry.space_group_name_H-M   'P 1'
#
loop_
_entity.id
_entity.type
_entity.pdbx_description
1 polymer ?
#
loop_
_entity_poly.entity_id
_entity_poly.type
_entity_poly.pdbx_seq_one_letter_code
_entity_poly.pdbx_strand_id
1 'polypeptide(L)'
;YDKEGYRDSEFKKGDKGMWTIYTDFAKSNKPGELDDEGMVLNLDRNTRTPKGHYFVTTFYRNGKLPDEKNYKIEMKNNKIILLDEVKDDKLKQKIENFKFFGQYANLKELRKYNNGDVSINENVPSYDVEYKMSNKDEIVKELRSRYNISTEKSPILKMHIDGDLKGSSVGYRKLEIDFSKRENSKLSVIEFLSYKPAKK
;
A
#
# COMPACT_ATOMS: atom_id res chain seq x y z
N TYR A 1 8.28 12.02 -7.00
CA TYR A 1 8.36 10.67 -7.57
C TYR A 1 8.89 10.66 -9.00
N ASP A 2 8.91 11.78 -9.70
CA ASP A 2 9.30 11.84 -11.11
C ASP A 2 10.79 12.06 -11.33
N LYS A 3 11.56 12.21 -10.28
CA LYS A 3 12.91 12.70 -10.44
C LYS A 3 13.93 11.64 -10.71
N GLU A 4 13.69 10.40 -10.65
CA GLU A 4 14.80 9.50 -10.91
C GLU A 4 14.67 8.16 -10.23
N GLY A 5 14.45 7.21 -10.96
CA GLY A 5 14.42 5.90 -10.49
C GLY A 5 15.06 4.99 -11.48
N TYR A 6 16.36 5.05 -11.62
CA TYR A 6 17.03 4.22 -12.60
C TYR A 6 18.12 3.38 -11.95
N ARG A 7 18.10 2.11 -12.19
CA ARG A 7 19.32 1.34 -12.25
C ARG A 7 19.92 1.60 -13.62
N ASP A 8 21.14 2.03 -13.70
CA ASP A 8 21.81 2.46 -14.96
C ASP A 8 21.74 1.41 -16.10
N SER A 9 21.50 0.13 -15.78
CA SER A 9 21.36 -0.96 -16.75
C SER A 9 19.93 -1.16 -17.27
N GLU A 10 18.90 -0.66 -16.59
CA GLU A 10 17.49 -0.96 -16.89
C GLU A 10 16.76 0.20 -17.55
N PHE A 11 17.28 1.43 -17.42
CA PHE A 11 16.60 2.65 -17.83
C PHE A 11 17.53 3.63 -18.50
N LYS A 12 17.07 4.19 -19.59
CA LYS A 12 17.75 5.31 -20.24
C LYS A 12 17.11 6.61 -19.79
N LYS A 13 17.93 7.68 -19.68
CA LYS A 13 17.43 9.02 -19.41
C LYS A 13 16.31 9.37 -20.39
N GLY A 14 15.12 9.67 -19.88
CA GLY A 14 13.94 9.99 -20.66
C GLY A 14 12.97 8.83 -20.90
N ASP A 15 13.28 7.62 -20.49
CA ASP A 15 12.32 6.50 -20.51
C ASP A 15 11.17 6.83 -19.56
N LYS A 16 9.96 6.68 -20.08
CA LYS A 16 8.73 6.85 -19.33
C LYS A 16 8.19 5.48 -18.98
N GLY A 17 7.69 5.34 -17.78
CA GLY A 17 7.16 4.07 -17.28
C GLY A 17 5.86 4.26 -16.54
N MET A 18 5.55 3.30 -15.71
CA MET A 18 4.33 3.25 -14.92
C MET A 18 4.65 3.14 -13.43
N TRP A 19 4.05 4.02 -12.64
CA TRP A 19 3.97 3.86 -11.19
C TRP A 19 2.75 3.03 -10.85
N THR A 20 2.91 2.08 -9.95
CA THR A 20 1.80 1.37 -9.32
C THR A 20 1.79 1.72 -7.84
N ILE A 21 0.68 2.25 -7.39
CA ILE A 21 0.38 2.48 -5.98
C ILE A 21 -0.69 1.46 -5.60
N TYR A 22 -0.45 0.74 -4.51
CA TYR A 22 -1.36 -0.27 -3.99
C TYR A 22 -1.55 -0.01 -2.50
N THR A 23 -2.78 0.00 -2.05
CA THR A 23 -3.10 0.07 -0.61
C THR A 23 -4.17 -0.96 -0.32
N ASP A 24 -3.96 -1.79 0.69
CA ASP A 24 -4.92 -2.77 1.16
C ASP A 24 -5.11 -2.77 2.67
N PHE A 25 -6.23 -3.29 3.08
CA PHE A 25 -6.57 -3.63 4.44
C PHE A 25 -6.93 -5.12 4.52
N ALA A 26 -6.05 -5.89 5.15
CA ALA A 26 -6.20 -7.32 5.32
C ALA A 26 -6.68 -7.66 6.73
N LYS A 27 -7.74 -8.48 6.84
CA LYS A 27 -8.35 -8.86 8.11
C LYS A 27 -8.79 -10.32 8.12
N SER A 28 -8.32 -11.08 9.12
CA SER A 28 -8.85 -12.40 9.41
C SER A 28 -10.16 -12.28 10.19
N ASN A 29 -11.28 -12.60 9.55
CA ASN A 29 -12.62 -12.53 10.16
C ASN A 29 -13.00 -13.85 10.85
N LYS A 30 -12.73 -14.98 10.20
CA LYS A 30 -13.02 -16.31 10.68
C LYS A 30 -11.79 -17.21 10.56
N PRO A 31 -11.70 -18.31 11.35
CA PRO A 31 -10.65 -19.27 11.14
C PRO A 31 -10.62 -19.79 9.71
N GLY A 32 -9.46 -19.65 9.05
CA GLY A 32 -9.27 -20.08 7.66
C GLY A 32 -9.76 -19.13 6.58
N GLU A 33 -10.29 -17.95 6.93
CA GLU A 33 -10.68 -16.90 6.00
C GLU A 33 -9.86 -15.62 6.23
N LEU A 34 -9.42 -14.99 5.14
CA LEU A 34 -8.78 -13.69 5.13
C LEU A 34 -9.52 -12.79 4.15
N ASP A 35 -10.12 -11.74 4.65
CA ASP A 35 -10.66 -10.68 3.82
C ASP A 35 -9.58 -9.64 3.54
N ASP A 36 -9.52 -9.22 2.30
CA ASP A 36 -8.58 -8.23 1.80
C ASP A 36 -9.32 -7.26 0.89
N GLU A 37 -9.23 -5.98 1.18
CA GLU A 37 -9.86 -4.94 0.39
C GLU A 37 -8.92 -3.77 0.20
N GLY A 38 -8.94 -3.19 -0.99
CA GLY A 38 -8.02 -2.10 -1.28
C GLY A 38 -8.17 -1.51 -2.67
N MET A 39 -7.15 -0.79 -3.06
CA MET A 39 -7.11 -0.11 -4.35
C MET A 39 -5.74 -0.19 -4.98
N VAL A 40 -5.73 -0.48 -6.28
CA VAL A 40 -4.55 -0.38 -7.14
C VAL A 40 -4.74 0.82 -8.05
N LEU A 41 -3.74 1.69 -8.12
CA LEU A 41 -3.69 2.82 -9.05
C LEU A 41 -2.41 2.73 -9.88
N ASN A 42 -2.58 2.65 -11.18
CA ASN A 42 -1.49 2.67 -12.15
C ASN A 42 -1.42 4.06 -12.79
N LEU A 43 -0.31 4.74 -12.57
CA LEU A 43 -0.02 6.04 -13.18
C LEU A 43 0.94 5.85 -14.35
N ASP A 44 0.40 5.85 -15.56
CA ASP A 44 1.19 5.85 -16.79
C ASP A 44 1.80 7.25 -17.01
N ARG A 45 3.12 7.34 -16.98
CA ARG A 45 3.86 8.60 -17.17
C ARG A 45 3.78 9.13 -18.60
N ASN A 46 3.45 8.29 -19.59
CA ASN A 46 3.32 8.70 -20.98
C ASN A 46 1.99 9.44 -21.21
N THR A 47 0.90 8.83 -20.72
CA THR A 47 -0.45 9.38 -20.91
C THR A 47 -0.88 10.30 -19.76
N ARG A 48 -0.20 10.26 -18.62
CA ARG A 48 -0.54 10.94 -17.37
C ARG A 48 -1.97 10.65 -16.88
N THR A 49 -2.48 9.45 -17.21
CA THR A 49 -3.81 9.02 -16.81
C THR A 49 -3.71 8.00 -15.69
N PRO A 50 -4.08 8.35 -14.45
CA PRO A 50 -4.13 7.41 -13.34
C PRO A 50 -5.41 6.58 -13.45
N LYS A 51 -5.26 5.27 -13.67
CA LYS A 51 -6.36 4.29 -13.74
C LYS A 51 -6.04 3.07 -12.88
N GLY A 52 -7.08 2.39 -12.44
CA GLY A 52 -6.90 1.19 -11.62
C GLY A 52 -8.20 0.52 -11.29
N HIS A 53 -8.22 -0.14 -10.15
CA HIS A 53 -9.42 -0.78 -9.63
C HIS A 53 -9.41 -0.81 -8.10
N TYR A 54 -10.59 -0.79 -7.53
CA TYR A 54 -10.84 -1.17 -6.14
C TYR A 54 -11.18 -2.66 -6.14
N PHE A 55 -10.64 -3.40 -5.17
CA PHE A 55 -10.88 -4.83 -5.05
C PHE A 55 -11.41 -5.21 -3.67
N VAL A 56 -12.17 -6.29 -3.63
CA VAL A 56 -12.57 -7.00 -2.42
C VAL A 56 -12.35 -8.47 -2.66
N THR A 57 -11.51 -9.10 -1.86
CA THR A 57 -11.11 -10.50 -2.01
C THR A 57 -11.26 -11.24 -0.69
N THR A 58 -11.82 -12.43 -0.74
CA THR A 58 -11.79 -13.36 0.39
C THR A 58 -10.96 -14.58 0.03
N PHE A 59 -9.88 -14.81 0.77
CA PHE A 59 -9.00 -15.97 0.63
C PHE A 59 -9.41 -17.07 1.61
N TYR A 60 -9.29 -18.32 1.17
CA TYR A 60 -9.66 -19.51 1.94
C TYR A 60 -8.47 -20.46 2.11
N ARG A 61 -8.21 -20.91 3.34
CA ARG A 61 -7.13 -21.87 3.62
C ARG A 61 -7.43 -23.31 3.20
N ASN A 62 -8.68 -23.63 2.90
CA ASN A 62 -9.14 -24.98 2.54
C ASN A 62 -8.92 -25.35 1.06
N GLY A 63 -8.19 -24.55 0.29
CA GLY A 63 -7.96 -24.76 -1.13
C GLY A 63 -9.07 -24.29 -2.06
N LYS A 64 -10.15 -23.70 -1.52
CA LYS A 64 -11.14 -22.99 -2.36
C LYS A 64 -10.47 -21.79 -3.04
N LEU A 65 -10.84 -21.54 -4.29
CA LEU A 65 -10.40 -20.34 -5.02
C LEU A 65 -10.89 -19.07 -4.29
N PRO A 66 -10.11 -17.99 -4.32
CA PRO A 66 -10.53 -16.72 -3.75
C PRO A 66 -11.82 -16.21 -4.41
N ASP A 67 -12.70 -15.65 -3.60
CA ASP A 67 -13.83 -14.85 -4.11
C ASP A 67 -13.31 -13.41 -4.29
N GLU A 68 -13.23 -12.93 -5.54
CA GLU A 68 -12.69 -11.61 -5.87
C GLU A 68 -13.71 -10.78 -6.65
N LYS A 69 -13.82 -9.50 -6.29
CA LYS A 69 -14.60 -8.50 -7.02
C LYS A 69 -13.71 -7.27 -7.26
N ASN A 70 -13.69 -6.83 -8.51
CA ASN A 70 -12.95 -5.67 -8.96
C ASN A 70 -13.90 -4.61 -9.51
N TYR A 71 -13.62 -3.33 -9.18
CA TYR A 71 -14.37 -2.16 -9.62
C TYR A 71 -13.41 -1.17 -10.26
N LYS A 72 -13.60 -0.88 -11.54
CA LYS A 72 -12.71 0.03 -12.28
C LYS A 72 -12.82 1.45 -11.76
N ILE A 73 -11.69 2.09 -11.62
CA ILE A 73 -11.59 3.48 -11.18
C ILE A 73 -10.63 4.28 -12.05
N GLU A 74 -10.79 5.59 -12.04
CA GLU A 74 -9.76 6.55 -12.45
C GLU A 74 -9.56 7.59 -11.34
N MET A 75 -8.44 8.29 -11.37
CA MET A 75 -8.21 9.44 -10.48
C MET A 75 -8.15 10.72 -11.29
N LYS A 76 -8.93 11.72 -10.89
CA LYS A 76 -8.94 13.06 -11.47
C LYS A 76 -8.90 14.10 -10.35
N ASN A 77 -8.01 15.06 -10.46
CA ASN A 77 -7.88 16.14 -9.46
C ASN A 77 -7.78 15.59 -8.02
N ASN A 78 -7.01 14.53 -7.84
CA ASN A 78 -6.82 13.84 -6.54
C ASN A 78 -8.10 13.21 -5.94
N LYS A 79 -9.12 12.97 -6.77
CA LYS A 79 -10.38 12.30 -6.40
C LYS A 79 -10.52 11.01 -7.18
N ILE A 80 -10.99 9.97 -6.51
CA ILE A 80 -11.36 8.70 -7.14
C ILE A 80 -12.72 8.86 -7.82
N ILE A 81 -12.81 8.37 -9.04
CA ILE A 81 -14.04 8.31 -9.84
C ILE A 81 -14.28 6.84 -10.15
N LEU A 82 -15.41 6.31 -9.70
CA LEU A 82 -15.85 4.96 -10.01
C LEU A 82 -16.38 4.92 -11.44
N LEU A 83 -15.89 3.96 -12.25
CA LEU A 83 -16.26 3.81 -13.65
C LEU A 83 -17.32 2.72 -13.86
N ASP A 84 -17.40 1.74 -12.95
CA ASP A 84 -18.37 0.67 -13.01
C ASP A 84 -19.69 1.08 -12.33
N GLU A 85 -20.80 0.55 -12.79
CA GLU A 85 -22.09 0.74 -12.14
C GLU A 85 -22.16 -0.11 -10.85
N VAL A 86 -22.36 0.54 -9.71
CA VAL A 86 -22.49 -0.11 -8.40
C VAL A 86 -23.81 0.30 -7.78
N LYS A 87 -24.70 -0.69 -7.53
CA LYS A 87 -26.04 -0.48 -6.95
C LYS A 87 -26.01 -0.23 -5.43
N ASP A 88 -24.95 -0.66 -4.75
CA ASP A 88 -24.77 -0.44 -3.31
C ASP A 88 -24.16 0.94 -3.08
N ASP A 89 -24.97 1.88 -2.62
CA ASP A 89 -24.55 3.26 -2.34
C ASP A 89 -23.45 3.35 -1.29
N LYS A 90 -23.42 2.44 -0.29
CA LYS A 90 -22.38 2.42 0.73
C LYS A 90 -21.04 2.02 0.14
N LEU A 91 -21.04 0.99 -0.70
CA LEU A 91 -19.83 0.55 -1.40
C LEU A 91 -19.35 1.63 -2.36
N LYS A 92 -20.26 2.24 -3.13
CA LYS A 92 -19.92 3.37 -4.01
C LYS A 92 -19.23 4.50 -3.25
N GLN A 93 -19.83 4.97 -2.15
CA GLN A 93 -19.24 6.02 -1.30
C GLN A 93 -17.90 5.59 -0.72
N LYS A 94 -17.75 4.32 -0.30
CA LYS A 94 -16.50 3.78 0.21
C LYS A 94 -15.38 3.86 -0.84
N ILE A 95 -15.67 3.48 -2.09
CA ILE A 95 -14.72 3.54 -3.21
C ILE A 95 -14.35 4.99 -3.53
N GLU A 96 -15.31 5.87 -3.71
CA GLU A 96 -15.09 7.27 -4.10
C GLU A 96 -14.37 8.08 -3.01
N ASN A 97 -14.56 7.72 -1.74
CA ASN A 97 -13.87 8.34 -0.59
C ASN A 97 -12.56 7.64 -0.21
N PHE A 98 -12.14 6.64 -0.97
CA PHE A 98 -10.88 5.94 -0.70
C PHE A 98 -9.70 6.92 -0.80
N LYS A 99 -8.74 6.75 0.11
CA LYS A 99 -7.48 7.50 0.10
C LYS A 99 -6.32 6.56 0.28
N PHE A 100 -5.33 6.70 -0.57
CA PHE A 100 -4.04 6.05 -0.40
C PHE A 100 -3.35 6.57 0.85
N PHE A 101 -2.56 5.73 1.48
CA PHE A 101 -1.87 6.07 2.74
C PHE A 101 -1.05 7.36 2.61
N GLY A 102 -0.33 7.53 1.50
CA GLY A 102 0.46 8.73 1.22
C GLY A 102 -0.35 10.04 1.10
N GLN A 103 -1.70 9.98 0.99
CA GLN A 103 -2.54 11.17 0.91
C GLN A 103 -2.90 11.76 2.29
N TYR A 104 -2.78 10.97 3.37
CA TYR A 104 -3.14 11.42 4.73
C TYR A 104 -2.04 11.21 5.77
N ALA A 105 -1.11 10.29 5.52
CA ALA A 105 -0.06 9.98 6.48
C ALA A 105 1.02 11.07 6.49
N ASN A 106 1.33 11.58 7.67
CA ASN A 106 2.49 12.43 7.88
C ASN A 106 3.74 11.58 8.15
N LEU A 107 4.39 11.11 7.11
CA LEU A 107 5.59 10.26 7.23
C LEU A 107 6.78 10.96 7.92
N LYS A 108 6.77 12.29 8.06
CA LYS A 108 7.80 13.01 8.83
C LYS A 108 7.77 12.65 10.31
N GLU A 109 6.63 12.20 10.82
CA GLU A 109 6.52 11.76 12.21
C GLU A 109 7.28 10.46 12.50
N LEU A 110 7.58 9.65 11.49
CA LEU A 110 8.40 8.45 11.64
C LEU A 110 9.81 8.75 12.18
N ARG A 111 10.30 9.98 12.01
CA ARG A 111 11.57 10.44 12.60
C ARG A 111 11.58 10.46 14.13
N LYS A 112 10.42 10.39 14.77
CA LYS A 112 10.29 10.34 16.25
C LYS A 112 10.63 8.95 16.81
N TYR A 113 10.64 7.92 15.97
CA TYR A 113 10.97 6.57 16.38
C TYR A 113 12.49 6.37 16.36
N ASN A 114 13.09 6.38 17.55
CA ASN A 114 14.55 6.31 17.69
C ASN A 114 15.09 4.88 17.88
N ASN A 115 14.21 3.91 18.17
CA ASN A 115 14.58 2.54 18.53
C ASN A 115 13.86 1.56 17.60
N GLY A 116 14.32 1.47 16.37
CA GLY A 116 13.83 0.49 15.38
C GLY A 116 14.89 -0.57 15.13
N ASP A 117 14.44 -1.76 14.81
CA ASP A 117 15.29 -2.80 14.26
C ASP A 117 15.52 -2.50 12.78
N VAL A 118 16.78 -2.37 12.39
CA VAL A 118 17.17 -2.08 10.99
C VAL A 118 18.03 -3.22 10.47
N SER A 119 17.64 -3.78 9.35
CA SER A 119 18.41 -4.77 8.59
C SER A 119 18.78 -4.22 7.21
N ILE A 120 20.01 -4.40 6.81
CA ILE A 120 20.54 -3.94 5.52
C ILE A 120 21.19 -5.13 4.83
N ASN A 121 20.80 -5.38 3.58
CA ASN A 121 21.44 -6.33 2.70
C ASN A 121 22.21 -5.57 1.61
N GLU A 122 23.53 -5.53 1.72
CA GLU A 122 24.37 -4.80 0.78
C GLU A 122 24.58 -5.54 -0.55
N ASN A 123 24.43 -6.87 -0.57
CA ASN A 123 24.62 -7.69 -1.77
C ASN A 123 23.44 -7.55 -2.75
N VAL A 124 22.25 -7.42 -2.18
CA VAL A 124 21.04 -7.08 -2.92
C VAL A 124 20.49 -5.86 -2.20
N PRO A 125 20.74 -4.63 -2.67
CA PRO A 125 20.41 -3.43 -1.93
C PRO A 125 18.96 -3.44 -1.47
N SER A 126 18.75 -3.80 -0.20
CA SER A 126 17.43 -3.81 0.43
C SER A 126 17.56 -3.39 1.90
N TYR A 127 16.51 -2.77 2.39
CA TYR A 127 16.45 -2.20 3.73
C TYR A 127 15.13 -2.60 4.37
N ASP A 128 15.23 -3.22 5.54
CA ASP A 128 14.07 -3.54 6.36
C ASP A 128 14.16 -2.75 7.66
N VAL A 129 13.04 -2.16 8.05
CA VAL A 129 12.94 -1.40 9.29
C VAL A 129 11.67 -1.78 10.01
N GLU A 130 11.76 -2.03 11.31
CA GLU A 130 10.63 -2.32 12.16
C GLU A 130 10.58 -1.37 13.37
N TYR A 131 9.43 -0.74 13.61
CA TYR A 131 9.18 0.16 14.74
C TYR A 131 7.93 -0.21 15.51
N LYS A 132 7.98 -0.16 16.84
CA LYS A 132 6.78 -0.19 17.68
C LYS A 132 6.14 1.21 17.68
N MET A 133 4.91 1.30 17.20
CA MET A 133 4.16 2.55 17.17
C MET A 133 3.38 2.74 18.48
N SER A 134 2.93 3.97 18.70
CA SER A 134 2.05 4.31 19.81
C SER A 134 0.59 4.39 19.35
N ASN A 135 -0.36 3.95 20.20
CA ASN A 135 -1.79 4.20 19.95
C ASN A 135 -2.16 5.71 19.95
N LYS A 136 -1.23 6.57 20.42
CA LYS A 136 -1.40 8.02 20.41
C LYS A 136 -0.97 8.66 19.08
N ASP A 137 -0.29 7.93 18.21
CA ASP A 137 0.16 8.45 16.93
C ASP A 137 -1.02 8.77 16.02
N GLU A 138 -0.97 9.91 15.35
CA GLU A 138 -2.06 10.38 14.50
C GLU A 138 -2.35 9.42 13.36
N ILE A 139 -1.30 8.83 12.77
CA ILE A 139 -1.44 7.79 11.72
C ILE A 139 -2.21 6.58 12.28
N VAL A 140 -1.90 6.13 13.49
CA VAL A 140 -2.56 4.98 14.12
C VAL A 140 -4.03 5.29 14.41
N LYS A 141 -4.33 6.47 14.92
CA LYS A 141 -5.71 6.93 15.15
C LYS A 141 -6.51 7.00 13.85
N GLU A 142 -5.93 7.57 12.80
CA GLU A 142 -6.56 7.69 11.49
C GLU A 142 -6.88 6.31 10.91
N LEU A 143 -5.93 5.36 10.94
CA LEU A 143 -6.15 3.99 10.46
C LEU A 143 -7.23 3.26 11.26
N ARG A 144 -7.23 3.42 12.58
CA ARG A 144 -8.28 2.83 13.43
C ARG A 144 -9.67 3.35 13.07
N SER A 145 -9.77 4.64 12.83
CA SER A 145 -11.03 5.27 12.42
C SER A 145 -11.48 4.80 11.04
N ARG A 146 -10.58 4.78 10.05
CA ARG A 146 -10.91 4.40 8.66
C ARG A 146 -11.34 2.96 8.50
N TYR A 147 -10.65 2.06 9.18
CA TYR A 147 -10.83 0.62 9.02
C TYR A 147 -11.57 -0.03 10.19
N ASN A 148 -12.12 0.78 11.10
CA ASN A 148 -12.82 0.32 12.30
C ASN A 148 -12.02 -0.72 13.09
N ILE A 149 -10.73 -0.40 13.38
CA ILE A 149 -9.81 -1.28 14.07
C ILE A 149 -10.00 -1.14 15.59
N SER A 150 -10.61 -2.13 16.23
CA SER A 150 -10.99 -2.11 17.65
C SER A 150 -9.93 -2.69 18.60
N THR A 151 -8.78 -3.18 18.12
CA THR A 151 -7.76 -3.76 19.01
C THR A 151 -7.04 -2.68 19.82
N GLU A 152 -6.82 -2.93 21.11
CA GLU A 152 -6.03 -2.05 22.00
C GLU A 152 -4.50 -2.22 21.81
N LYS A 153 -4.07 -3.29 21.13
CA LYS A 153 -2.65 -3.54 20.90
C LYS A 153 -2.04 -2.43 20.04
N SER A 154 -0.93 -1.87 20.50
CA SER A 154 -0.13 -0.94 19.69
C SER A 154 0.43 -1.65 18.47
N PRO A 155 0.33 -1.05 17.27
CA PRO A 155 0.78 -1.71 16.04
C PRO A 155 2.29 -1.65 15.88
N ILE A 156 2.76 -2.47 14.93
CA ILE A 156 4.15 -2.48 14.47
C ILE A 156 4.16 -1.92 13.05
N LEU A 157 5.00 -0.93 12.81
CA LEU A 157 5.33 -0.45 11.48
C LEU A 157 6.49 -1.26 10.93
N LYS A 158 6.31 -1.84 9.75
CA LYS A 158 7.34 -2.53 8.97
C LYS A 158 7.53 -1.79 7.66
N MET A 159 8.76 -1.50 7.31
CA MET A 159 9.11 -0.87 6.03
C MET A 159 10.12 -1.75 5.32
N HIS A 160 9.85 -2.02 4.05
CA HIS A 160 10.78 -2.71 3.16
C HIS A 160 11.04 -1.84 1.94
N ILE A 161 12.31 -1.67 1.59
CA ILE A 161 12.74 -0.83 0.47
C ILE A 161 13.76 -1.61 -0.34
N ASP A 162 13.49 -1.83 -1.62
CA ASP A 162 14.46 -2.35 -2.58
C ASP A 162 15.10 -1.21 -3.37
N GLY A 163 16.39 -1.31 -3.61
CA GLY A 163 17.17 -0.36 -4.38
C GLY A 163 18.13 0.47 -3.55
N ASP A 164 18.97 1.25 -4.21
CA ASP A 164 19.98 2.07 -3.55
C ASP A 164 19.35 3.34 -2.96
N LEU A 165 19.46 3.54 -1.66
CA LEU A 165 19.01 4.76 -0.98
C LEU A 165 19.83 6.01 -1.37
N LYS A 166 21.05 5.82 -1.82
CA LYS A 166 21.96 6.91 -2.26
C LYS A 166 21.89 7.16 -3.75
N GLY A 167 21.33 6.20 -4.50
CA GLY A 167 21.19 6.28 -5.94
C GLY A 167 19.85 6.84 -6.38
N SER A 168 19.70 6.95 -7.67
CA SER A 168 18.48 7.42 -8.34
C SER A 168 17.44 6.30 -8.55
N SER A 169 17.70 5.07 -8.10
CA SER A 169 16.81 3.94 -8.30
C SER A 169 15.66 3.98 -7.31
N VAL A 170 14.48 4.23 -7.81
CA VAL A 170 13.24 4.02 -7.06
C VAL A 170 12.76 2.62 -7.39
N GLY A 171 13.12 1.67 -6.54
CA GLY A 171 12.64 0.31 -6.69
C GLY A 171 11.24 0.13 -6.12
N TYR A 172 11.11 -0.91 -5.34
CA TYR A 172 9.91 -1.25 -4.61
C TYR A 172 9.99 -0.68 -3.20
N ARG A 173 8.88 -0.14 -2.71
CA ARG A 173 8.72 0.30 -1.32
C ARG A 173 7.43 -0.26 -0.77
N LYS A 174 7.54 -0.98 0.33
CA LYS A 174 6.40 -1.49 1.10
C LYS A 174 6.40 -0.87 2.47
N LEU A 175 5.23 -0.47 2.91
CA LEU A 175 4.97 -0.03 4.26
C LEU A 175 3.79 -0.85 4.78
N GLU A 176 3.94 -1.48 5.93
CA GLU A 176 2.90 -2.27 6.58
C GLU A 176 2.73 -1.81 8.02
N ILE A 177 1.50 -1.52 8.42
CA ILE A 177 1.14 -1.25 9.81
C ILE A 177 0.32 -2.42 10.31
N ASP A 178 0.93 -3.23 11.16
CA ASP A 178 0.43 -4.51 11.64
C ASP A 178 -0.20 -4.38 13.03
N PHE A 179 -1.52 -4.57 13.10
CA PHE A 179 -2.33 -4.57 14.31
C PHE A 179 -2.64 -5.99 14.81
N SER A 180 -2.09 -7.02 14.22
CA SER A 180 -2.38 -8.42 14.53
C SER A 180 -2.14 -8.75 16.00
N LYS A 181 -3.10 -9.42 16.64
CA LYS A 181 -2.98 -9.82 18.05
C LYS A 181 -2.17 -11.09 18.22
N ARG A 182 -2.25 -12.01 17.27
CA ARG A 182 -1.62 -13.35 17.27
C ARG A 182 -1.03 -13.63 15.89
N GLU A 183 -0.04 -14.50 15.83
CA GLU A 183 0.60 -14.90 14.56
C GLU A 183 -0.38 -15.42 13.49
N ASN A 184 -1.46 -16.06 13.91
CA ASN A 184 -2.47 -16.63 13.01
C ASN A 184 -3.66 -15.71 12.73
N SER A 185 -3.62 -14.45 13.18
CA SER A 185 -4.68 -13.46 12.93
C SER A 185 -4.10 -12.25 12.22
N LYS A 186 -4.38 -12.12 10.93
CA LYS A 186 -3.96 -10.94 10.16
C LYS A 186 -4.90 -9.77 10.43
N LEU A 187 -4.32 -8.62 10.71
CA LEU A 187 -5.00 -7.32 10.79
C LEU A 187 -3.98 -6.25 10.45
N SER A 188 -3.90 -5.85 9.20
CA SER A 188 -2.87 -4.91 8.76
C SER A 188 -3.35 -4.00 7.65
N VAL A 189 -2.74 -2.84 7.57
CA VAL A 189 -2.81 -1.94 6.42
C VAL A 189 -1.47 -1.95 5.73
N ILE A 190 -1.47 -2.17 4.42
CA ILE A 190 -0.27 -2.21 3.60
C ILE A 190 -0.39 -1.14 2.52
N GLU A 191 0.69 -0.42 2.27
CA GLU A 191 0.86 0.36 1.05
C GLU A 191 2.18 0.00 0.42
N PHE A 192 2.17 -0.25 -0.87
CA PHE A 192 3.40 -0.33 -1.62
C PHE A 192 3.38 0.56 -2.85
N LEU A 193 4.56 0.95 -3.24
CA LEU A 193 4.84 1.74 -4.41
C LEU A 193 5.89 1.01 -5.24
N SER A 194 5.59 0.79 -6.51
CA SER A 194 6.56 0.22 -7.45
C SER A 194 6.61 1.03 -8.73
N TYR A 195 7.76 0.99 -9.39
CA TYR A 195 7.97 1.61 -10.68
C TYR A 195 8.41 0.57 -11.71
N LYS A 196 7.73 0.56 -12.85
CA LYS A 196 8.11 -0.25 -14.00
C LYS A 196 8.40 0.67 -15.18
N PRO A 197 9.58 0.53 -15.82
CA PRO A 197 9.91 1.30 -17.01
C PRO A 197 9.01 0.93 -18.18
N ALA A 198 8.86 1.83 -19.14
CA ALA A 198 8.32 1.47 -20.43
C ALA A 198 9.34 0.56 -21.14
N LYS A 199 8.91 -0.62 -21.56
CA LYS A 199 9.66 -1.41 -22.53
C LYS A 199 9.60 -0.65 -23.85
N LYS A 200 10.77 -0.46 -24.49
CA LYS A 200 10.83 -0.01 -25.89
C LYS A 200 10.32 -1.09 -26.81
#